data_d2cdae469b2fcfe4bf07b46e9e8392d1
#
_entry.id   d2cdae469b2fcfe4bf07b46e9e8392d1
#
_cell.length_a   1.000
_cell.length_b   1.000
_cell.length_c   1.000
_cell.angle_alpha   90.00
_cell.angle_beta   90.00
_cell.angle_gamma   90.00
#
_symmetry.space_group_name_H-M   'P 1'
#
loop_
_entity.id
_entity.type
_entity.pdbx_description
1 polymer ?
#
loop_
_entity_poly.entity_id
_entity_poly.type
_entity_poly.pdbx_seq_one_letter_code
_entity_poly.pdbx_strand_id
1 'polypeptide(L)'
;MYKHQNSRSSGSFSWVFQRVTGLILVVVIIGHYILMHYTPESGHTYDAVLARMQSNWYRILDLTFVVLGMYHGLNGVWGIFRDYRMKPWQSVTILSLIIVLGLAFTLWGIKTILDIPYVQTTTSELLVK
;
A
#
# COMPACT_ATOMS: atom_id res chain seq x y z
N MET A 1 -1.33 7.76 -43.14
CA MET A 1 -0.32 8.65 -42.52
C MET A 1 -0.42 8.51 -41.00
N TYR A 2 0.42 7.66 -40.42
CA TYR A 2 0.46 7.45 -38.96
C TYR A 2 1.12 8.68 -38.33
N LYS A 3 0.36 9.53 -37.64
CA LYS A 3 0.92 10.53 -36.75
C LYS A 3 1.56 9.81 -35.57
N HIS A 4 2.88 9.79 -35.50
CA HIS A 4 3.60 9.47 -34.30
C HIS A 4 3.09 10.40 -33.18
N GLN A 5 2.27 9.88 -32.27
CA GLN A 5 1.99 10.59 -31.04
C GLN A 5 3.31 10.62 -30.26
N ASN A 6 3.85 11.82 -30.11
CA ASN A 6 5.01 12.07 -29.26
C ASN A 6 4.75 11.41 -27.89
N SER A 7 5.49 10.34 -27.60
CA SER A 7 5.50 9.71 -26.30
C SER A 7 5.96 10.73 -25.28
N ARG A 8 5.01 11.33 -24.56
CA ARG A 8 5.30 12.20 -23.44
C ARG A 8 6.17 11.42 -22.45
N SER A 9 7.25 12.02 -21.98
CA SER A 9 8.25 11.47 -21.05
C SER A 9 7.67 10.88 -19.75
N SER A 10 6.39 11.11 -19.46
CA SER A 10 5.67 10.51 -18.32
C SER A 10 5.57 8.98 -18.36
N GLY A 11 5.72 8.35 -19.52
CA GLY A 11 5.66 6.89 -19.67
C GLY A 11 6.89 6.18 -19.06
N SER A 12 8.07 6.76 -19.22
CA SER A 12 9.32 6.19 -18.68
C SER A 12 9.34 6.21 -17.16
N PHE A 13 8.85 7.29 -16.55
CA PHE A 13 8.82 7.45 -15.09
C PHE A 13 7.87 6.43 -14.44
N SER A 14 6.64 6.32 -14.95
CA SER A 14 5.67 5.33 -14.50
C SER A 14 6.19 3.90 -14.66
N TRP A 15 6.90 3.61 -15.74
CA TRP A 15 7.49 2.29 -15.98
C TRP A 15 8.60 1.95 -14.98
N VAL A 16 9.51 2.89 -14.68
CA VAL A 16 10.56 2.70 -13.67
C VAL A 16 9.94 2.51 -12.29
N PHE A 17 9.02 3.40 -11.89
CA PHE A 17 8.34 3.32 -10.60
C PHE A 17 7.58 2.00 -10.42
N GLN A 18 6.93 1.50 -11.47
CA GLN A 18 6.25 0.20 -11.42
C GLN A 18 7.20 -0.94 -11.05
N ARG A 19 8.42 -0.93 -11.58
CA ARG A 19 9.43 -1.96 -11.30
C ARG A 19 10.05 -1.80 -9.92
N VAL A 20 10.42 -0.57 -9.56
CA VAL A 20 11.01 -0.27 -8.26
C VAL A 20 10.03 -0.60 -7.13
N THR A 21 8.78 -0.16 -7.24
CA THR A 21 7.75 -0.47 -6.23
C THR A 21 7.46 -1.96 -6.15
N GLY A 22 7.45 -2.67 -7.28
CA GLY A 22 7.29 -4.12 -7.29
C GLY A 22 8.43 -4.84 -6.55
N LEU A 23 9.68 -4.44 -6.76
CA LEU A 23 10.83 -5.01 -6.05
C LEU A 23 10.78 -4.72 -4.54
N ILE A 24 10.46 -3.50 -4.15
CA ILE A 24 10.29 -3.14 -2.74
C ILE A 24 9.17 -3.95 -2.11
N LEU A 25 8.03 -4.12 -2.82
CA LEU A 25 6.90 -4.90 -2.33
C LEU A 25 7.23 -6.36 -2.09
N VAL A 26 8.10 -6.97 -2.89
CA VAL A 26 8.56 -8.35 -2.62
C VAL A 26 9.22 -8.44 -1.24
N VAL A 27 10.09 -7.50 -0.91
CA VAL A 27 10.75 -7.46 0.41
C VAL A 27 9.75 -7.18 1.53
N VAL A 28 8.86 -6.21 1.32
CA VAL A 28 7.83 -5.83 2.30
C VAL A 28 6.85 -6.97 2.57
N ILE A 29 6.38 -7.68 1.53
CA ILE A 29 5.46 -8.82 1.67
C ILE A 29 6.13 -9.97 2.42
N ILE A 30 7.39 -10.29 2.10
CA ILE A 30 8.14 -11.33 2.81
C ILE A 30 8.29 -10.95 4.29
N GLY A 31 8.69 -9.70 4.57
CA GLY A 31 8.77 -9.19 5.94
C GLY A 31 7.45 -9.26 6.68
N HIS A 32 6.38 -8.76 6.06
CA HIS A 32 5.02 -8.82 6.61
C HIS A 32 4.60 -10.28 6.90
N TYR A 33 4.82 -11.20 5.97
CA TYR A 33 4.51 -12.61 6.14
C TYR A 33 5.26 -13.23 7.33
N ILE A 34 6.58 -12.99 7.43
CA ILE A 34 7.40 -13.50 8.54
C ILE A 34 6.86 -12.98 9.88
N LEU A 35 6.57 -11.69 9.96
CA LEU A 35 6.06 -11.07 11.17
C LEU A 35 4.67 -11.60 11.56
N MET A 36 3.81 -11.89 10.58
CA MET A 36 2.47 -12.41 10.84
C MET A 36 2.46 -13.87 11.30
N HIS A 37 3.46 -14.67 10.94
CA HIS A 37 3.41 -16.11 11.12
C HIS A 37 4.49 -16.69 12.05
N TYR A 38 5.59 -15.97 12.26
CA TYR A 38 6.78 -16.51 12.95
C TYR A 38 7.27 -15.67 14.13
N THR A 39 6.59 -14.58 14.50
CA THR A 39 6.94 -13.82 15.70
C THR A 39 6.09 -14.24 16.90
N PRO A 40 6.49 -13.92 18.15
CA PRO A 40 5.69 -14.20 19.34
C PRO A 40 4.30 -13.59 19.30
N GLU A 41 4.14 -12.44 18.63
CA GLU A 41 2.87 -11.75 18.42
C GLU A 41 2.17 -12.19 17.14
N SER A 42 2.51 -13.37 16.61
CA SER A 42 1.89 -13.91 15.40
C SER A 42 0.40 -14.20 15.60
N GLY A 43 -0.35 -14.20 14.50
CA GLY A 43 -1.79 -14.49 14.53
C GLY A 43 -2.65 -13.30 14.09
N HIS A 44 -3.96 -13.57 14.01
CA HIS A 44 -4.95 -12.64 13.46
C HIS A 44 -5.98 -12.18 14.50
N THR A 45 -5.76 -12.49 15.78
CA THR A 45 -6.62 -12.01 16.87
C THR A 45 -6.41 -10.51 17.08
N TYR A 46 -7.38 -9.82 17.64
CA TYR A 46 -7.29 -8.41 17.96
C TYR A 46 -6.07 -8.11 18.84
N ASP A 47 -5.83 -8.92 19.87
CA ASP A 47 -4.72 -8.74 20.81
C ASP A 47 -3.36 -8.90 20.13
N ALA A 48 -3.22 -9.88 19.22
CA ALA A 48 -1.99 -10.05 18.44
C ALA A 48 -1.73 -8.86 17.50
N VAL A 49 -2.77 -8.33 16.85
CA VAL A 49 -2.66 -7.12 16.02
C VAL A 49 -2.28 -5.92 16.89
N LEU A 50 -2.95 -5.74 18.03
CA LEU A 50 -2.67 -4.65 18.95
C LEU A 50 -1.22 -4.70 19.47
N ALA A 51 -0.74 -5.88 19.87
CA ALA A 51 0.64 -6.09 20.32
C ALA A 51 1.67 -5.70 19.24
N ARG A 52 1.48 -6.16 18.00
CA ARG A 52 2.35 -5.77 16.87
C ARG A 52 2.34 -4.27 16.63
N MET A 53 1.17 -3.65 16.65
CA MET A 53 1.02 -2.22 16.40
C MET A 53 1.59 -1.33 17.50
N GLN A 54 2.05 -1.87 18.62
CA GLN A 54 2.83 -1.10 19.61
C GLN A 54 4.23 -0.76 19.08
N SER A 55 4.75 -1.51 18.12
CA SER A 55 6.05 -1.23 17.50
C SER A 55 5.89 -0.26 16.33
N ASN A 56 6.64 0.86 16.39
CA ASN A 56 6.71 1.80 15.26
C ASN A 56 7.21 1.14 13.97
N TRP A 57 8.07 0.13 14.09
CA TRP A 57 8.62 -0.60 12.96
C TRP A 57 7.54 -1.36 12.20
N TYR A 58 6.62 -1.98 12.93
CA TYR A 58 5.44 -2.63 12.34
C TYR A 58 4.54 -1.65 11.61
N ARG A 59 4.22 -0.52 12.24
CA ARG A 59 3.38 0.51 11.63
C ARG A 59 4.00 1.05 10.34
N ILE A 60 5.32 1.28 10.33
CA ILE A 60 6.03 1.74 9.13
C ILE A 60 5.96 0.68 8.02
N LEU A 61 6.16 -0.60 8.35
CA LEU A 61 6.08 -1.68 7.38
C LEU A 61 4.67 -1.78 6.76
N ASP A 62 3.63 -1.76 7.60
CA ASP A 62 2.25 -1.84 7.13
C ASP A 62 1.82 -0.60 6.34
N LEU A 63 2.22 0.60 6.77
CA LEU A 63 1.99 1.83 6.00
C LEU A 63 2.71 1.79 4.64
N THR A 64 3.94 1.30 4.61
CA THR A 64 4.70 1.12 3.37
C THR A 64 3.98 0.13 2.45
N PHE A 65 3.49 -0.97 3.00
CA PHE A 65 2.74 -1.97 2.26
C PHE A 65 1.45 -1.39 1.65
N VAL A 66 0.67 -0.64 2.43
CA VAL A 66 -0.56 0.00 1.94
C VAL A 66 -0.26 1.00 0.82
N VAL A 67 0.67 1.91 1.03
CA VAL A 67 0.95 2.99 0.06
C VAL A 67 1.56 2.45 -1.22
N LEU A 68 2.61 1.64 -1.11
CA LEU A 68 3.28 1.09 -2.29
C LEU A 68 2.42 0.03 -2.99
N GLY A 69 1.68 -0.79 -2.24
CA GLY A 69 0.78 -1.79 -2.79
C GLY A 69 -0.34 -1.16 -3.60
N MET A 70 -0.96 -0.12 -3.06
CA MET A 70 -2.01 0.62 -3.78
C MET A 70 -1.45 1.31 -5.03
N TYR A 71 -0.33 2.03 -4.92
CA TYR A 71 0.29 2.66 -6.09
C TYR A 71 0.64 1.63 -7.17
N HIS A 72 1.35 0.57 -6.80
CA HIS A 72 1.78 -0.49 -7.72
C HIS A 72 0.60 -1.17 -8.40
N GLY A 73 -0.40 -1.57 -7.61
CA GLY A 73 -1.60 -2.23 -8.11
C GLY A 73 -2.41 -1.35 -9.06
N LEU A 74 -2.71 -0.12 -8.67
CA LEU A 74 -3.50 0.80 -9.49
C LEU A 74 -2.79 1.22 -10.77
N ASN A 75 -1.48 1.48 -10.69
CA ASN A 75 -0.68 1.78 -11.88
C ASN A 75 -0.58 0.56 -12.81
N GLY A 76 -0.52 -0.66 -12.26
CA GLY A 76 -0.59 -1.90 -13.03
C GLY A 76 -1.94 -2.07 -13.73
N VAL A 77 -3.04 -1.88 -13.00
CA VAL A 77 -4.41 -1.92 -13.57
C VAL A 77 -4.57 -0.87 -14.68
N TRP A 78 -4.12 0.35 -14.44
CA TRP A 78 -4.12 1.39 -15.47
C TRP A 78 -3.27 1.00 -16.69
N GLY A 79 -2.12 0.35 -16.48
CA GLY A 79 -1.28 -0.18 -17.55
C GLY A 79 -2.04 -1.11 -18.47
N ILE A 80 -2.81 -2.05 -17.90
CA ILE A 80 -3.65 -2.99 -18.67
C ILE A 80 -4.68 -2.24 -19.49
N PHE A 81 -5.41 -1.29 -18.90
CA PHE A 81 -6.43 -0.53 -19.63
C PHE A 81 -5.84 0.28 -20.79
N ARG A 82 -4.61 0.79 -20.68
CA ARG A 82 -3.97 1.53 -21.78
C ARG A 82 -3.68 0.70 -23.03
N ASP A 83 -3.61 -0.62 -22.88
CA ASP A 83 -3.37 -1.52 -24.02
C ASP A 83 -4.62 -1.74 -24.88
N TYR A 84 -5.80 -1.36 -24.37
CA TYR A 84 -7.05 -1.42 -25.11
C TYR A 84 -7.31 -0.13 -25.90
N ARG A 85 -7.92 -0.29 -27.09
CA ARG A 85 -8.38 0.85 -27.90
C ARG A 85 -9.64 1.45 -27.30
N MET A 86 -9.48 2.41 -26.40
CA MET A 86 -10.57 3.11 -25.74
C MET A 86 -10.86 4.46 -26.42
N LYS A 87 -12.14 4.88 -26.38
CA LYS A 87 -12.50 6.26 -26.71
C LYS A 87 -11.91 7.21 -25.64
N PRO A 88 -11.57 8.46 -25.99
CA PRO A 88 -10.98 9.40 -25.03
C PRO A 88 -11.77 9.56 -23.72
N TRP A 89 -13.09 9.64 -23.80
CA TRP A 89 -13.95 9.77 -22.61
C TRP A 89 -13.91 8.52 -21.72
N GLN A 90 -13.84 7.32 -22.30
CA GLN A 90 -13.72 6.07 -21.53
C GLN A 90 -12.40 6.02 -20.76
N SER A 91 -11.31 6.40 -21.41
CA SER A 91 -9.98 6.47 -20.77
C SER A 91 -9.97 7.45 -19.59
N VAL A 92 -10.56 8.63 -19.76
CA VAL A 92 -10.65 9.63 -18.67
C VAL A 92 -11.52 9.11 -17.52
N THR A 93 -12.68 8.53 -17.82
CA THR A 93 -13.59 8.00 -16.80
C THR A 93 -12.94 6.88 -16.00
N ILE A 94 -12.31 5.90 -16.67
CA ILE A 94 -11.66 4.77 -16.01
C ILE A 94 -10.49 5.27 -15.14
N LEU A 95 -9.65 6.17 -15.66
CA LEU A 95 -8.55 6.74 -14.91
C LEU A 95 -9.04 7.50 -13.67
N SER A 96 -10.10 8.29 -13.82
CA SER A 96 -10.70 9.03 -12.69
C SER A 96 -11.24 8.08 -11.62
N LEU A 97 -11.92 7.00 -12.01
CA LEU A 97 -12.39 5.98 -11.08
C LEU A 97 -11.24 5.30 -10.33
N ILE A 98 -10.18 4.90 -11.06
CA ILE A 98 -8.98 4.30 -10.47
C ILE A 98 -8.36 5.25 -9.43
N ILE A 99 -8.22 6.54 -9.75
CA ILE A 99 -7.63 7.53 -8.84
C ILE A 99 -8.53 7.73 -7.62
N VAL A 100 -9.83 7.95 -7.80
CA VAL A 100 -10.77 8.21 -6.69
C VAL A 100 -10.85 7.02 -5.75
N LEU A 101 -11.06 5.81 -6.27
CA LEU A 101 -11.12 4.59 -5.47
C LEU A 101 -9.77 4.30 -4.80
N GLY A 102 -8.68 4.49 -5.53
CA GLY A 102 -7.34 4.30 -5.01
C GLY A 102 -7.01 5.23 -3.85
N LEU A 103 -7.33 6.51 -3.97
CA LEU A 103 -7.15 7.47 -2.89
C LEU A 103 -8.03 7.13 -1.69
N ALA A 104 -9.31 6.79 -1.91
CA ALA A 104 -10.24 6.44 -0.85
C ALA A 104 -9.73 5.23 -0.04
N PHE A 105 -9.35 4.13 -0.71
CA PHE A 105 -8.83 2.94 -0.04
C PHE A 105 -7.47 3.16 0.61
N THR A 106 -6.58 3.95 -0.01
CA THR A 106 -5.28 4.29 0.58
C THR A 106 -5.46 5.07 1.87
N LEU A 107 -6.29 6.12 1.85
CA LEU A 107 -6.58 6.94 3.03
C LEU A 107 -7.27 6.13 4.13
N TRP A 108 -8.19 5.25 3.75
CA TRP A 108 -8.84 4.35 4.72
C TRP A 108 -7.82 3.38 5.35
N GLY A 109 -6.96 2.74 4.56
CA GLY A 109 -5.93 1.84 5.07
C GLY A 109 -4.94 2.57 6.01
N ILE A 110 -4.48 3.76 5.62
CA ILE A 110 -3.62 4.60 6.48
C ILE A 110 -4.34 4.94 7.80
N LYS A 111 -5.59 5.41 7.70
CA LYS A 111 -6.40 5.74 8.88
C LYS A 111 -6.54 4.53 9.80
N THR A 112 -6.86 3.35 9.27
CA THR A 112 -7.00 2.12 10.05
C THR A 112 -5.75 1.81 10.86
N ILE A 113 -4.55 1.95 10.26
CA ILE A 113 -3.28 1.70 10.94
C ILE A 113 -2.99 2.75 12.02
N LEU A 114 -3.29 4.02 11.73
CA LEU A 114 -3.00 5.13 12.65
C LEU A 114 -3.99 5.21 13.81
N ASP A 115 -5.23 4.78 13.64
CA ASP A 115 -6.25 4.78 14.68
C ASP A 115 -6.01 3.72 15.77
N ILE A 116 -5.14 2.72 15.54
CA ILE A 116 -4.80 1.75 16.57
C ILE A 116 -4.06 2.43 17.71
N PRO A 117 -4.62 2.43 18.95
CA PRO A 117 -4.03 3.15 20.06
C PRO A 117 -2.69 2.54 20.49
N TYR A 118 -1.80 3.40 21.00
CA TYR A 118 -0.67 2.93 21.78
C TYR A 118 -1.15 2.59 23.19
N VAL A 119 -0.88 1.37 23.65
CA VAL A 119 -1.13 0.98 25.04
C VAL A 119 -0.08 1.68 25.91
N GLN A 120 -0.52 2.68 26.68
CA GLN A 120 0.33 3.27 27.71
C GLN A 120 0.41 2.29 28.88
N THR A 121 1.56 1.64 29.05
CA THR A 121 1.85 0.92 30.29
C THR A 121 1.97 1.97 31.38
N THR A 122 0.92 2.12 32.19
CA THR A 122 0.95 3.03 33.34
C THR A 122 1.99 2.49 34.31
N THR A 123 2.89 3.35 34.73
CA THR A 123 4.02 3.05 35.64
C THR A 123 3.57 2.36 36.96
N SER A 124 2.29 2.44 37.28
CA SER A 124 1.67 1.77 38.43
C SER A 124 1.62 0.23 38.32
N GLU A 125 1.60 -0.35 37.13
CA GLU A 125 1.63 -1.81 36.97
C GLU A 125 3.03 -2.42 37.13
N LEU A 126 4.08 -1.61 36.98
CA LEU A 126 5.48 -2.07 37.18
C LEU A 126 5.87 -2.14 38.65
N LEU A 127 5.08 -1.56 39.54
CA LEU A 127 5.39 -1.54 41.01
C LEU A 127 4.68 -2.66 41.80
N VAL A 128 3.90 -3.50 41.12
CA VAL A 128 3.09 -4.58 41.73
C VAL A 128 3.66 -5.99 41.42
N LYS A 129 4.86 -6.09 40.85
CA LYS A 129 5.55 -7.37 40.68
C LYS A 129 6.71 -7.56 41.60
#